data_5a1826bde44461f69c65d5d670ca2bf2
#
_entry.id   5a1826bde44461f69c65d5d670ca2bf2
#
_cell.length_a   1.000
_cell.length_b   1.000
_cell.length_c   1.000
_cell.angle_alpha   90.00
_cell.angle_beta   90.00
_cell.angle_gamma   90.00
#
_symmetry.space_group_name_H-M   'P 1'
#
loop_
_entity.id
_entity.type
_entity.pdbx_description
1 polymer ?
#
loop_
_entity_poly.entity_id
_entity_poly.type
_entity_poly.pdbx_seq_one_letter_code
_entity_poly.pdbx_strand_id
1 'polypeptide(L)'
;MDLHQRFINGLAEYGMTEDDIKKWRWCGSSVNPTGYWKECFPDRLPPDHVPKCICGQNILVQNWITDGDEFLVIGSECKNKFLIYKGKTCAMCGEPHRNRKDNHCSTCRELVKQQEKKKKEIQERWEKKHVCACGRSMNMNGTDYKKCWRCFDLQKKLIQQLSMPSVPKLPHLF
;
A
#
# COMPACT_ATOMS: atom_id res chain seq x y z
N MET A 1 -0.85 4.65 -38.47
CA MET A 1 -0.32 3.73 -37.44
C MET A 1 -1.34 3.67 -36.32
N ASP A 2 -1.78 2.49 -35.93
CA ASP A 2 -2.76 2.34 -34.85
C ASP A 2 -2.12 2.55 -33.46
N LEU A 3 -2.94 2.64 -32.41
CA LEU A 3 -2.47 2.89 -31.06
C LEU A 3 -1.57 1.77 -30.52
N HIS A 4 -1.84 0.52 -30.89
CA HIS A 4 -1.06 -0.63 -30.45
C HIS A 4 0.36 -0.54 -30.99
N GLN A 5 0.51 -0.35 -32.30
CA GLN A 5 1.85 -0.24 -32.93
C GLN A 5 2.64 0.95 -32.38
N ARG A 6 1.99 2.10 -32.17
CA ARG A 6 2.64 3.27 -31.56
C ARG A 6 3.11 2.98 -30.11
N PHE A 7 2.31 2.26 -29.36
CA PHE A 7 2.65 1.89 -28.00
C PHE A 7 3.86 0.95 -27.95
N ILE A 8 3.88 -0.08 -28.82
CA ILE A 8 5.01 -1.01 -28.95
C ILE A 8 6.29 -0.29 -29.38
N ASN A 9 6.18 0.60 -30.38
CA ASN A 9 7.34 1.39 -30.80
C ASN A 9 7.87 2.28 -29.63
N GLY A 10 6.98 2.89 -28.87
CA GLY A 10 7.38 3.67 -27.71
C GLY A 10 8.00 2.82 -26.61
N LEU A 11 7.54 1.60 -26.36
CA LEU A 11 8.20 0.68 -25.43
C LEU A 11 9.62 0.33 -25.88
N ALA A 12 9.80 0.10 -27.18
CA ALA A 12 11.10 -0.24 -27.74
C ALA A 12 12.14 0.88 -27.53
N GLU A 13 11.74 2.16 -27.48
CA GLU A 13 12.62 3.29 -27.15
C GLU A 13 13.18 3.19 -25.72
N TYR A 14 12.49 2.51 -24.83
CA TYR A 14 12.93 2.18 -23.47
C TYR A 14 13.56 0.80 -23.33
N GLY A 15 13.80 0.11 -24.45
CA GLY A 15 14.34 -1.26 -24.44
C GLY A 15 13.38 -2.32 -23.93
N MET A 16 12.08 -2.02 -23.92
CA MET A 16 11.03 -2.86 -23.35
C MET A 16 10.20 -3.54 -24.44
N THR A 17 9.63 -4.68 -24.08
CA THR A 17 8.69 -5.44 -24.90
C THR A 17 7.26 -5.35 -24.34
N GLU A 18 6.28 -5.86 -25.09
CA GLU A 18 4.90 -5.97 -24.61
C GLU A 18 4.78 -6.94 -23.42
N ASP A 19 5.64 -7.93 -23.32
CA ASP A 19 5.63 -8.87 -22.19
C ASP A 19 6.16 -8.23 -20.91
N ASP A 20 7.10 -7.33 -21.03
CA ASP A 20 7.63 -6.60 -19.88
C ASP A 20 6.54 -5.73 -19.26
N ILE A 21 5.76 -5.00 -20.06
CA ILE A 21 4.71 -4.12 -19.57
C ILE A 21 3.58 -4.87 -18.82
N LYS A 22 3.39 -6.15 -19.05
CA LYS A 22 2.40 -6.98 -18.34
C LYS A 22 2.71 -7.11 -16.87
N LYS A 23 3.97 -6.95 -16.46
CA LYS A 23 4.42 -6.98 -15.06
C LYS A 23 4.24 -5.64 -14.36
N TRP A 24 4.06 -4.57 -15.11
CA TRP A 24 3.94 -3.22 -14.60
C TRP A 24 2.57 -2.96 -13.97
N ARG A 25 2.56 -2.20 -12.88
CA ARG A 25 1.36 -1.85 -12.14
C ARG A 25 1.17 -0.35 -12.09
N TRP A 26 -0.07 0.09 -12.07
CA TRP A 26 -0.41 1.48 -11.86
C TRP A 26 -0.13 1.88 -10.40
N CYS A 27 0.53 3.01 -10.20
CA CYS A 27 0.93 3.51 -8.89
C CYS A 27 0.45 4.94 -8.59
N GLY A 28 -0.33 5.54 -9.49
CA GLY A 28 -0.89 6.87 -9.26
C GLY A 28 -1.16 7.63 -10.55
N SER A 29 -1.63 8.87 -10.40
CA SER A 29 -1.88 9.76 -11.54
C SER A 29 -1.76 11.23 -11.14
N SER A 30 -1.59 12.11 -12.13
CA SER A 30 -1.52 13.57 -11.93
C SER A 30 -2.83 14.21 -11.44
N VAL A 31 -3.95 13.52 -11.52
CA VAL A 31 -5.25 14.01 -10.98
C VAL A 31 -5.25 13.99 -9.44
N ASN A 32 -4.56 13.05 -8.83
CA ASN A 32 -4.38 13.00 -7.38
C ASN A 32 -2.92 12.59 -7.07
N PRO A 33 -1.96 13.51 -7.24
CA PRO A 33 -0.54 13.19 -7.15
C PRO A 33 -0.09 12.81 -5.74
N THR A 34 -0.85 13.19 -4.72
CA THR A 34 -0.47 12.95 -3.32
C THR A 34 -1.16 11.73 -2.70
N GLY A 35 -2.20 11.19 -3.36
CA GLY A 35 -3.00 10.09 -2.82
C GLY A 35 -2.25 8.76 -2.82
N TYR A 36 -2.58 7.93 -3.79
CA TYR A 36 -2.06 6.58 -3.87
C TYR A 36 -0.53 6.51 -4.06
N TRP A 37 0.08 7.51 -4.73
CA TRP A 37 1.53 7.61 -4.88
C TRP A 37 2.25 7.61 -3.53
N LYS A 38 1.84 8.47 -2.59
CA LYS A 38 2.47 8.56 -1.26
C LYS A 38 2.40 7.27 -0.46
N GLU A 39 1.40 6.46 -0.70
CA GLU A 39 1.27 5.17 -0.03
C GLU A 39 2.19 4.11 -0.63
N CYS A 40 2.36 4.15 -1.95
CA CYS A 40 3.30 3.27 -2.64
C CYS A 40 4.76 3.68 -2.40
N PHE A 41 5.01 5.00 -2.35
CA PHE A 41 6.35 5.59 -2.32
C PHE A 41 6.39 6.81 -1.38
N PRO A 42 6.37 6.58 -0.04
CA PRO A 42 6.29 7.66 0.95
C PRO A 42 7.46 8.66 0.85
N ASP A 43 8.63 8.18 0.47
CA ASP A 43 9.88 8.96 0.44
C ASP A 43 10.25 9.47 -0.96
N ARG A 44 9.37 9.30 -1.96
CA ARG A 44 9.62 9.75 -3.33
C ARG A 44 8.60 10.79 -3.78
N LEU A 45 9.08 11.80 -4.48
CA LEU A 45 8.21 12.72 -5.21
C LEU A 45 7.62 12.03 -6.44
N PRO A 46 6.40 12.41 -6.86
CA PRO A 46 5.85 11.93 -8.12
C PRO A 46 6.75 12.30 -9.28
N PRO A 47 6.76 11.51 -10.37
CA PRO A 47 7.48 11.86 -11.59
C PRO A 47 7.08 13.24 -12.13
N ASP A 48 8.05 13.93 -12.72
CA ASP A 48 7.82 15.22 -13.36
C ASP A 48 6.76 15.15 -14.46
N HIS A 49 6.16 16.30 -14.76
CA HIS A 49 5.15 16.38 -15.79
C HIS A 49 5.75 16.12 -17.18
N VAL A 50 5.26 15.07 -17.85
CA VAL A 50 5.60 14.71 -19.22
C VAL A 50 4.37 14.94 -20.11
N PRO A 51 4.45 15.79 -21.14
CA PRO A 51 3.29 16.13 -21.98
C PRO A 51 2.85 15.00 -22.90
N LYS A 52 3.68 13.99 -23.12
CA LYS A 52 3.43 12.88 -24.05
C LYS A 52 3.45 11.53 -23.35
N CYS A 53 2.53 10.68 -23.76
CA CYS A 53 2.55 9.24 -23.48
C CYS A 53 3.70 8.57 -24.24
N ILE A 54 4.15 7.43 -23.78
CA ILE A 54 5.14 6.60 -24.53
C ILE A 54 4.68 6.25 -25.96
N CYS A 55 3.37 6.23 -26.24
CA CYS A 55 2.84 6.07 -27.61
C CYS A 55 2.91 7.35 -28.46
N GLY A 56 3.51 8.41 -27.95
CA GLY A 56 3.67 9.71 -28.64
C GLY A 56 2.46 10.62 -28.62
N GLN A 57 1.31 10.19 -28.10
CA GLN A 57 0.13 11.06 -27.95
C GLN A 57 0.28 12.07 -26.82
N ASN A 58 -0.24 13.30 -27.04
CA ASN A 58 -0.35 14.26 -25.96
C ASN A 58 -1.34 13.79 -24.91
N ILE A 59 -1.00 13.99 -23.64
CA ILE A 59 -1.82 13.57 -22.50
C ILE A 59 -2.05 14.72 -21.53
N LEU A 60 -3.28 14.86 -21.07
CA LEU A 60 -3.66 15.79 -20.01
C LEU A 60 -3.54 15.13 -18.63
N VAL A 61 -3.90 13.85 -18.56
CA VAL A 61 -3.85 13.06 -17.34
C VAL A 61 -2.74 12.03 -17.48
N GLN A 62 -1.72 12.21 -16.67
CA GLN A 62 -0.63 11.26 -16.59
C GLN A 62 -1.01 10.13 -15.64
N ASN A 63 -0.73 8.91 -16.03
CA ASN A 63 -0.78 7.75 -15.16
C ASN A 63 0.64 7.23 -14.99
N TRP A 64 1.04 7.03 -13.77
CA TRP A 64 2.34 6.51 -13.41
C TRP A 64 2.24 5.00 -13.22
N ILE A 65 3.17 4.31 -13.84
CA ILE A 65 3.28 2.87 -13.76
C ILE A 65 4.69 2.49 -13.33
N THR A 66 4.84 1.35 -12.69
CA THR A 66 6.13 0.86 -12.19
C THR A 66 6.18 -0.67 -12.21
N ASP A 67 7.36 -1.20 -12.36
CA ASP A 67 7.69 -2.61 -12.10
C ASP A 67 8.21 -2.83 -10.66
N GLY A 68 8.47 -1.74 -9.94
CA GLY A 68 9.04 -1.70 -8.59
C GLY A 68 10.29 -0.81 -8.53
N ASP A 69 11.10 -0.80 -9.54
CA ASP A 69 12.36 -0.08 -9.62
C ASP A 69 12.24 1.19 -10.48
N GLU A 70 11.64 1.08 -11.64
CA GLU A 70 11.49 2.15 -12.60
C GLU A 70 10.07 2.68 -12.70
N PHE A 71 9.94 3.88 -13.31
CA PHE A 71 8.67 4.55 -13.51
C PHE A 71 8.52 5.01 -14.95
N LEU A 72 7.33 4.78 -15.51
CA LEU A 72 6.94 5.31 -16.81
C LEU A 72 5.65 6.11 -16.70
N VAL A 73 5.50 7.06 -17.61
CA VAL A 73 4.29 7.88 -17.73
C VAL A 73 3.51 7.46 -18.96
N ILE A 74 2.25 7.09 -18.75
CA ILE A 74 1.34 6.70 -19.83
C ILE A 74 0.01 7.45 -19.74
N GLY A 75 -0.65 7.61 -20.89
CA GLY A 75 -1.99 8.15 -20.97
C GLY A 75 -3.05 7.18 -20.46
N SER A 76 -4.23 7.69 -20.13
CA SER A 76 -5.34 6.89 -19.61
C SER A 76 -5.81 5.82 -20.62
N GLU A 77 -5.74 6.12 -21.92
CA GLU A 77 -6.10 5.16 -22.96
C GLU A 77 -5.14 3.98 -23.01
N CYS A 78 -3.82 4.25 -23.02
CA CYS A 78 -2.78 3.22 -22.98
C CYS A 78 -2.87 2.40 -21.68
N LYS A 79 -3.06 3.06 -20.53
CA LYS A 79 -3.30 2.35 -19.27
C LYS A 79 -4.44 1.35 -19.38
N ASN A 80 -5.57 1.78 -19.92
CA ASN A 80 -6.77 0.94 -20.00
C ASN A 80 -6.65 -0.19 -21.01
N LYS A 81 -5.87 0.00 -22.08
CA LYS A 81 -5.71 -0.98 -23.15
C LYS A 81 -4.63 -2.02 -22.84
N PHE A 82 -3.49 -1.59 -22.33
CA PHE A 82 -2.28 -2.44 -22.27
C PHE A 82 -1.91 -2.91 -20.87
N LEU A 83 -2.29 -2.20 -19.80
CA LEU A 83 -1.98 -2.65 -18.45
C LEU A 83 -2.93 -3.76 -17.98
N ILE A 84 -2.36 -4.79 -17.37
CA ILE A 84 -3.13 -5.80 -16.62
C ILE A 84 -3.56 -5.21 -15.27
N TYR A 85 -2.63 -4.62 -14.53
CA TYR A 85 -2.86 -4.03 -13.20
C TYR A 85 -3.21 -2.55 -13.30
N LYS A 86 -4.42 -2.26 -13.81
CA LYS A 86 -4.92 -0.89 -14.16
C LYS A 86 -5.34 -0.05 -12.97
N GLY A 87 -5.58 -0.67 -11.83
CA GLY A 87 -6.13 -0.04 -10.63
C GLY A 87 -5.14 -0.04 -9.47
N LYS A 88 -5.64 0.43 -8.32
CA LYS A 88 -4.87 0.33 -7.08
C LYS A 88 -4.47 -1.12 -6.80
N THR A 89 -3.26 -1.30 -6.35
CA THR A 89 -2.79 -2.56 -5.78
C THR A 89 -2.88 -2.48 -4.27
N CYS A 90 -3.18 -3.59 -3.63
CA CYS A 90 -3.26 -3.68 -2.18
C CYS A 90 -1.91 -3.41 -1.54
N ALA A 91 -1.84 -2.48 -0.59
CA ALA A 91 -0.62 -2.15 0.12
C ALA A 91 -0.03 -3.33 0.93
N MET A 92 -0.83 -4.35 1.24
CA MET A 92 -0.40 -5.52 2.00
C MET A 92 0.04 -6.70 1.12
N CYS A 93 -0.76 -7.06 0.11
CA CYS A 93 -0.52 -8.26 -0.69
C CYS A 93 -0.14 -7.99 -2.15
N GLY A 94 -0.14 -6.71 -2.60
CA GLY A 94 0.18 -6.35 -3.98
C GLY A 94 -0.92 -6.67 -5.00
N GLU A 95 -1.98 -7.38 -4.61
CA GLU A 95 -3.07 -7.75 -5.51
C GLU A 95 -3.90 -6.55 -5.95
N PRO A 96 -4.31 -6.49 -7.24
CA PRO A 96 -5.13 -5.41 -7.74
C PRO A 96 -6.52 -5.43 -7.12
N HIS A 97 -7.07 -4.26 -6.80
CA HIS A 97 -8.41 -4.15 -6.26
C HIS A 97 -9.18 -2.92 -6.77
N ARG A 98 -10.51 -2.95 -6.66
CA ARG A 98 -11.41 -1.88 -7.11
C ARG A 98 -11.83 -0.92 -6.01
N ASN A 99 -11.34 -1.09 -4.79
CA ASN A 99 -11.75 -0.23 -3.70
C ASN A 99 -11.22 1.19 -3.88
N ARG A 100 -12.12 2.17 -3.94
CA ARG A 100 -11.77 3.58 -4.15
C ARG A 100 -11.42 4.30 -2.85
N LYS A 101 -11.95 3.84 -1.70
CA LYS A 101 -11.83 4.51 -0.40
C LYS A 101 -10.63 4.06 0.41
N ASP A 102 -10.07 2.90 0.08
CA ASP A 102 -9.09 2.21 0.90
C ASP A 102 -8.03 1.57 -0.01
N ASN A 103 -6.83 1.38 0.48
CA ASN A 103 -5.71 0.83 -0.28
C ASN A 103 -5.48 -0.65 0.02
N HIS A 104 -6.45 -1.29 0.64
CA HIS A 104 -6.44 -2.71 0.89
C HIS A 104 -7.52 -3.42 0.07
N CYS A 105 -7.22 -4.60 -0.45
CA CYS A 105 -8.22 -5.49 -1.02
C CYS A 105 -9.20 -5.96 0.08
N SER A 106 -10.33 -6.54 -0.30
CA SER A 106 -11.35 -7.01 0.66
C SER A 106 -10.76 -7.94 1.72
N THR A 107 -9.97 -8.92 1.31
CA THR A 107 -9.34 -9.90 2.20
C THR A 107 -8.39 -9.26 3.20
N CYS A 108 -7.49 -8.40 2.73
CA CYS A 108 -6.54 -7.71 3.62
C CYS A 108 -7.24 -6.74 4.58
N ARG A 109 -8.34 -6.11 4.15
CA ARG A 109 -9.15 -5.27 5.01
C ARG A 109 -9.78 -6.05 6.16
N GLU A 110 -10.30 -7.24 5.87
CA GLU A 110 -10.83 -8.11 6.93
C GLU A 110 -9.73 -8.50 7.93
N LEU A 111 -8.52 -8.80 7.46
CA LEU A 111 -7.38 -9.08 8.33
C LEU A 111 -7.03 -7.87 9.22
N VAL A 112 -6.99 -6.67 8.65
CA VAL A 112 -6.74 -5.44 9.42
C VAL A 112 -7.80 -5.24 10.48
N LYS A 113 -9.10 -5.37 10.14
CA LYS A 113 -10.20 -5.26 11.09
C LYS A 113 -10.11 -6.30 12.21
N GLN A 114 -9.77 -7.55 11.88
CA GLN A 114 -9.59 -8.60 12.88
C GLN A 114 -8.44 -8.28 13.84
N GLN A 115 -7.32 -7.75 13.31
CA GLN A 115 -6.19 -7.34 14.13
C GLN A 115 -6.56 -6.16 15.04
N GLU A 116 -7.27 -5.16 14.52
CA GLU A 116 -7.76 -4.04 15.33
C GLU A 116 -8.71 -4.50 16.42
N LYS A 117 -9.63 -5.41 16.11
CA LYS A 117 -10.53 -6.00 17.10
C LYS A 117 -9.77 -6.74 18.20
N LYS A 118 -8.80 -7.57 17.83
CA LYS A 118 -7.94 -8.26 18.81
C LYS A 118 -7.15 -7.29 19.69
N LYS A 119 -6.60 -6.22 19.09
CA LYS A 119 -5.90 -5.17 19.85
C LYS A 119 -6.83 -4.51 20.85
N LYS A 120 -8.06 -4.19 20.42
CA LYS A 120 -9.07 -3.58 21.28
C LYS A 120 -9.49 -4.50 22.43
N GLU A 121 -9.71 -5.77 22.15
CA GLU A 121 -10.04 -6.79 23.17
C GLU A 121 -8.91 -6.95 24.21
N ILE A 122 -7.66 -6.98 23.74
CA ILE A 122 -6.48 -7.00 24.63
C ILE A 122 -6.44 -5.74 25.49
N GLN A 123 -6.65 -4.58 24.87
CA GLN A 123 -6.66 -3.31 25.57
C GLN A 123 -7.77 -3.28 26.64
N GLU A 124 -9.00 -3.67 26.30
CA GLU A 124 -10.13 -3.72 27.24
C GLU A 124 -9.89 -4.72 28.38
N ARG A 125 -9.30 -5.90 28.07
CA ARG A 125 -8.94 -6.88 29.09
C ARG A 125 -7.92 -6.30 30.09
N TRP A 126 -6.95 -5.52 29.62
CA TRP A 126 -5.98 -4.86 30.48
C TRP A 126 -6.59 -3.74 31.30
N GLU A 127 -7.53 -3.00 30.75
CA GLU A 127 -8.20 -1.89 31.43
C GLU A 127 -9.17 -2.35 32.51
N LYS A 128 -9.85 -3.48 32.31
CA LYS A 128 -10.78 -4.05 33.32
C LYS A 128 -10.09 -4.63 34.54
N LYS A 129 -8.79 -4.89 34.50
CA LYS A 129 -8.05 -5.42 35.65
C LYS A 129 -7.56 -4.28 36.53
N HIS A 130 -8.19 -4.09 37.70
CA HIS A 130 -7.74 -3.14 38.72
C HIS A 130 -6.41 -3.54 39.39
N VAL A 131 -5.97 -4.78 39.21
CA VAL A 131 -4.70 -5.28 39.70
C VAL A 131 -3.84 -5.63 38.50
N CYS A 132 -2.59 -5.19 38.52
CA CYS A 132 -1.66 -5.55 37.46
C CYS A 132 -1.53 -7.08 37.35
N ALA A 133 -1.48 -7.62 36.12
CA ALA A 133 -1.33 -9.05 35.89
C ALA A 133 -0.10 -9.67 36.55
N CYS A 134 0.87 -8.86 36.99
CA CYS A 134 2.05 -9.29 37.72
C CYS A 134 1.83 -9.36 39.27
N GLY A 135 0.60 -9.21 39.75
CA GLY A 135 0.25 -9.24 41.19
C GLY A 135 0.64 -8.00 41.97
N ARG A 136 1.23 -6.99 41.35
CA ARG A 136 1.59 -5.74 42.02
C ARG A 136 0.37 -4.84 42.13
N SER A 137 0.08 -4.35 43.33
CA SER A 137 -0.90 -3.28 43.51
C SER A 137 -0.42 -2.05 42.76
N MET A 138 -1.32 -1.42 42.02
CA MET A 138 -1.03 -0.15 41.37
C MET A 138 -1.10 0.96 42.38
N ASN A 139 -0.02 1.73 42.48
CA ASN A 139 0.04 2.84 43.42
C ASN A 139 -0.88 3.95 42.96
N MET A 140 -1.96 4.17 43.68
CA MET A 140 -3.05 5.09 43.36
C MET A 140 -2.71 6.53 43.78
N ASN A 141 -1.54 7.02 43.51
CA ASN A 141 -1.22 8.42 43.77
C ASN A 141 -1.82 9.31 42.68
N GLY A 142 -3.16 9.37 42.61
CA GLY A 142 -3.89 10.43 41.91
C GLY A 142 -3.76 10.48 40.38
N THR A 143 -3.02 9.60 39.78
CA THR A 143 -2.89 9.51 38.33
C THR A 143 -3.49 8.20 37.86
N ASP A 144 -4.31 8.27 36.81
CA ASP A 144 -5.05 7.14 36.21
C ASP A 144 -4.18 6.03 35.62
N TYR A 145 -3.04 5.68 36.23
CA TYR A 145 -2.20 4.57 35.77
C TYR A 145 -2.82 3.23 36.19
N LYS A 146 -3.64 2.67 35.33
CA LYS A 146 -4.27 1.34 35.53
C LYS A 146 -3.29 0.17 35.40
N LYS A 147 -1.98 0.41 35.27
CA LYS A 147 -0.95 -0.63 35.05
C LYS A 147 0.39 -0.23 35.64
N CYS A 148 1.15 -1.22 36.15
CA CYS A 148 2.55 -0.97 36.46
C CYS A 148 3.34 -0.77 35.14
N TRP A 149 4.42 0.02 35.19
CA TRP A 149 5.23 0.34 34.00
C TRP A 149 5.71 -0.91 33.24
N ARG A 150 6.04 -1.99 33.95
CA ARG A 150 6.52 -3.26 33.37
C ARG A 150 5.43 -3.96 32.54
N CYS A 151 4.20 -3.93 33.03
CA CYS A 151 3.07 -4.50 32.30
C CYS A 151 2.62 -3.59 31.16
N PHE A 152 2.79 -2.29 31.29
CA PHE A 152 2.56 -1.34 30.21
C PHE A 152 3.54 -1.58 29.05
N ASP A 153 4.82 -1.76 29.37
CA ASP A 153 5.85 -2.04 28.35
C ASP A 153 5.62 -3.40 27.65
N LEU A 154 5.26 -4.44 28.40
CA LEU A 154 4.89 -5.74 27.83
C LEU A 154 3.68 -5.65 26.91
N GLN A 155 2.65 -4.88 27.29
CA GLN A 155 1.49 -4.66 26.47
C GLN A 155 1.86 -3.91 25.18
N LYS A 156 2.68 -2.88 25.28
CA LYS A 156 3.18 -2.12 24.13
C LYS A 156 3.91 -3.02 23.13
N LYS A 157 4.79 -3.89 23.64
CA LYS A 157 5.51 -4.88 22.81
C LYS A 157 4.56 -5.87 22.15
N LEU A 158 3.55 -6.36 22.88
CA LEU A 158 2.57 -7.29 22.34
C LEU A 158 1.73 -6.65 21.21
N ILE A 159 1.29 -5.43 21.43
CA ILE A 159 0.55 -4.66 20.42
C ILE A 159 1.42 -4.42 19.19
N GLN A 160 2.69 -4.10 19.39
CA GLN A 160 3.66 -3.89 18.32
C GLN A 160 3.90 -5.17 17.50
N GLN A 161 4.03 -6.32 18.15
CA GLN A 161 4.15 -7.63 17.48
C GLN A 161 2.92 -7.98 16.67
N LEU A 162 1.71 -7.69 17.20
CA LEU A 162 0.45 -7.91 16.48
C LEU A 162 0.23 -6.90 15.35
N SER A 163 0.96 -5.78 15.37
CA SER A 163 0.89 -4.74 14.33
C SER A 163 1.79 -5.03 13.14
N MET A 164 2.78 -5.91 13.32
CA MET A 164 3.63 -6.35 12.20
C MET A 164 2.80 -7.32 11.36
N PRO A 165 2.43 -6.96 10.13
CA PRO A 165 1.81 -7.94 9.25
C PRO A 165 2.84 -9.04 9.03
N SER A 166 2.51 -10.26 9.40
CA SER A 166 3.20 -11.44 8.90
C SER A 166 2.84 -11.55 7.42
N VAL A 167 3.50 -10.76 6.60
CA VAL A 167 3.43 -10.94 5.14
C VAL A 167 4.15 -12.26 4.90
N PRO A 168 3.45 -13.33 4.49
CA PRO A 168 4.14 -14.47 3.95
C PRO A 168 4.93 -13.93 2.76
N LYS A 169 6.26 -13.99 2.83
CA LYS A 169 7.10 -13.77 1.67
C LYS A 169 6.62 -14.79 0.64
N LEU A 170 5.84 -14.33 -0.33
CA LEU A 170 5.57 -15.13 -1.51
C LEU A 170 6.93 -15.52 -2.07
N PRO A 171 7.17 -16.82 -2.31
CA PRO A 171 8.39 -17.23 -3.00
C PRO A 171 8.41 -16.47 -4.32
N HIS A 172 9.52 -15.78 -4.58
CA HIS A 172 9.81 -15.22 -5.89
C HIS A 172 9.78 -16.36 -6.89
N LEU A 173 8.64 -16.52 -7.56
CA LEU A 173 8.57 -17.36 -8.76
C LEU A 173 9.31 -16.58 -9.85
N PHE A 174 10.55 -17.01 -10.09
CA PHE A 174 11.31 -16.66 -11.26
C PHE A 174 10.67 -17.26 -12.52
#